data_c377a05bc9b63cc7f491bd6496f58e87
#
_entry.id   c377a05bc9b63cc7f491bd6496f58e87
#
_cell.length_a   1.000
_cell.length_b   1.000
_cell.length_c   1.000
_cell.angle_alpha   90.00
_cell.angle_beta   90.00
_cell.angle_gamma   90.00
#
_symmetry.space_group_name_H-M   'P 1'
#
loop_
_entity.id
_entity.type
_entity.pdbx_description
1 polymer ?
#
loop_
_entity_poly.entity_id
_entity_poly.type
_entity_poly.pdbx_seq_one_letter_code
_entity_poly.pdbx_strand_id
1 'polypeptide(L)'
;MRDAYAIKQSVGIPVICTGGFQTASVVRDALNRGVCDGVSIARSLIADNDLVELWRRGYDRAPRPCTYCNKCLANATENPLGCYEESRFDSREEMVAQIMSVFEPAPFPQPAMTPAE
;
A
#
# COMPACT_ATOMS: atom_id res chain seq x y z
N MET A 1 11.14 5.15 12.22
CA MET A 1 12.23 4.14 12.27
C MET A 1 12.98 4.11 13.60
N ARG A 2 13.32 5.24 14.22
CA ARG A 2 14.02 5.27 15.51
C ARG A 2 13.30 4.47 16.61
N ASP A 3 11.99 4.66 16.74
CA ASP A 3 11.19 3.99 17.75
C ASP A 3 11.02 2.49 17.48
N ALA A 4 10.87 2.10 16.21
CA ALA A 4 10.85 0.68 15.82
C ALA A 4 12.16 -0.03 16.18
N TYR A 5 13.30 0.63 15.95
CA TYR A 5 14.60 0.11 16.37
C TYR A 5 14.71 -0.06 17.88
N ALA A 6 14.29 0.94 18.66
CA ALA A 6 14.32 0.87 20.12
C ALA A 6 13.45 -0.28 20.66
N ILE A 7 12.25 -0.45 20.10
CA ILE A 7 11.35 -1.56 20.43
C ILE A 7 12.02 -2.90 20.09
N LYS A 8 12.58 -3.01 18.88
CA LYS A 8 13.24 -4.26 18.44
C LYS A 8 14.37 -4.69 19.37
N GLN A 9 15.12 -3.75 19.93
CA GLN A 9 16.17 -4.06 20.91
C GLN A 9 15.63 -4.56 22.26
N SER A 10 14.34 -4.35 22.53
CA SER A 10 13.71 -4.62 23.82
C SER A 10 12.81 -5.86 23.81
N VAL A 11 12.53 -6.44 22.62
CA VAL A 11 11.60 -7.56 22.48
C VAL A 11 12.22 -8.73 21.72
N GLY A 12 11.77 -9.96 22.02
CA GLY A 12 12.21 -11.18 21.34
C GLY A 12 11.30 -11.64 20.19
N ILE A 13 10.36 -10.78 19.75
CA ILE A 13 9.43 -11.07 18.66
C ILE A 13 9.72 -10.22 17.43
N PRO A 14 9.28 -10.62 16.22
CA PRO A 14 9.42 -9.80 15.03
C PRO A 14 8.73 -8.45 15.16
N VAL A 15 9.42 -7.39 14.69
CA VAL A 15 8.92 -6.01 14.72
C VAL A 15 8.67 -5.53 13.29
N ILE A 16 7.42 -5.16 13.00
CA ILE A 16 7.01 -4.57 11.72
C ILE A 16 6.94 -3.05 11.87
N CYS A 17 7.73 -2.34 11.08
CA CYS A 17 7.73 -0.88 11.06
C CYS A 17 6.72 -0.34 10.04
N THR A 18 5.85 0.58 10.48
CA THR A 18 4.85 1.24 9.64
C THR A 18 5.17 2.72 9.50
N GLY A 19 5.01 3.26 8.30
CA GLY A 19 5.00 4.72 8.07
C GLY A 19 5.97 5.22 6.99
N GLY A 20 5.40 5.80 5.96
CA GLY A 20 6.12 6.56 4.95
C GLY A 20 6.95 5.75 3.94
N PHE A 21 6.87 4.42 3.94
CA PHE A 21 7.61 3.60 2.98
C PHE A 21 6.97 3.66 1.59
N GLN A 22 7.77 4.11 0.62
CA GLN A 22 7.44 4.09 -0.81
C GLN A 22 8.67 3.99 -1.72
N THR A 23 9.83 3.70 -1.13
CA THR A 23 11.12 3.63 -1.81
C THR A 23 11.83 2.32 -1.43
N ALA A 24 12.16 1.49 -2.42
CA ALA A 24 12.75 0.17 -2.19
C ALA A 24 14.08 0.23 -1.45
N SER A 25 14.94 1.19 -1.80
CA SER A 25 16.24 1.38 -1.14
C SER A 25 16.09 1.71 0.35
N VAL A 26 15.09 2.51 0.73
CA VAL A 26 14.80 2.84 2.14
C VAL A 26 14.33 1.61 2.91
N VAL A 27 13.47 0.79 2.30
CA VAL A 27 13.00 -0.47 2.91
C VAL A 27 14.18 -1.43 3.10
N ARG A 28 14.99 -1.60 2.07
CA ARG A 28 16.17 -2.47 2.09
C ARG A 28 17.18 -2.03 3.16
N ASP A 29 17.46 -0.72 3.26
CA ASP A 29 18.35 -0.18 4.29
C ASP A 29 17.80 -0.47 5.70
N ALA A 30 16.51 -0.23 5.93
CA ALA A 30 15.88 -0.50 7.23
C ALA A 30 16.00 -1.97 7.66
N LEU A 31 15.78 -2.90 6.71
CA LEU A 31 15.91 -4.34 6.96
C LEU A 31 17.37 -4.76 7.17
N ASN A 32 18.29 -4.32 6.30
CA ASN A 32 19.71 -4.68 6.37
C ASN A 32 20.40 -4.17 7.64
N ARG A 33 19.98 -3.01 8.14
CA ARG A 33 20.47 -2.43 9.40
C ARG A 33 19.80 -3.02 10.64
N GLY A 34 18.87 -3.95 10.48
CA GLY A 34 18.14 -4.53 11.59
C GLY A 34 17.26 -3.54 12.35
N VAL A 35 16.77 -2.50 11.68
CA VAL A 35 15.85 -1.53 12.29
C VAL A 35 14.49 -2.17 12.59
N CYS A 36 14.08 -3.08 11.74
CA CYS A 36 12.85 -3.88 11.88
C CYS A 36 13.00 -5.20 11.12
N ASP A 37 12.07 -6.11 11.30
CA ASP A 37 12.03 -7.41 10.60
C ASP A 37 11.18 -7.34 9.33
N GLY A 38 10.34 -6.35 9.22
CA GLY A 38 9.50 -6.10 8.05
C GLY A 38 8.95 -4.68 8.06
N VAL A 39 8.31 -4.31 6.94
CA VAL A 39 7.63 -3.03 6.80
C VAL A 39 6.17 -3.23 6.43
N SER A 40 5.31 -2.32 6.88
CA SER A 40 3.91 -2.24 6.49
C SER A 40 3.68 -0.99 5.64
N ILE A 41 2.97 -1.17 4.52
CA ILE A 41 2.74 -0.12 3.53
C ILE A 41 1.24 -0.05 3.24
N ALA A 42 0.65 1.13 3.37
CA ALA A 42 -0.75 1.38 3.04
C ALA A 42 -0.91 2.39 1.90
N ARG A 43 -0.75 3.68 2.18
CA ARG A 43 -1.04 4.74 1.21
C ARG A 43 -0.27 4.64 -0.11
N SER A 44 0.96 4.16 -0.07
CA SER A 44 1.76 3.98 -1.30
C SER A 44 1.23 2.85 -2.18
N LEU A 45 0.65 1.79 -1.58
CA LEU A 45 -0.04 0.72 -2.31
C LEU A 45 -1.43 1.16 -2.81
N ILE A 46 -2.14 2.01 -2.06
CA ILE A 46 -3.39 2.62 -2.54
C ILE A 46 -3.10 3.53 -3.76
N ALA A 47 -1.96 4.20 -3.76
CA ALA A 47 -1.54 5.05 -4.87
C ALA A 47 -1.09 4.25 -6.09
N ASP A 48 -0.45 3.11 -5.87
CA ASP A 48 0.07 2.23 -6.92
C ASP A 48 0.04 0.79 -6.42
N ASN A 49 -0.93 0.02 -6.90
CA ASN A 49 -1.15 -1.38 -6.47
C ASN A 49 0.03 -2.29 -6.85
N ASP A 50 0.77 -1.92 -7.91
CA ASP A 50 1.91 -2.68 -8.43
C ASP A 50 3.26 -2.28 -7.80
N LEU A 51 3.25 -1.43 -6.77
CA LEU A 51 4.46 -0.87 -6.15
C LEU A 51 5.53 -1.94 -5.85
N VAL A 52 5.13 -3.07 -5.27
CA VAL A 52 6.08 -4.15 -4.91
C VAL A 52 6.61 -4.82 -6.17
N GLU A 53 5.80 -4.98 -7.20
CA GLU A 53 6.22 -5.55 -8.48
C GLU A 53 7.17 -4.57 -9.22
N LEU A 54 6.92 -3.28 -9.17
CA LEU A 54 7.85 -2.26 -9.67
C LEU A 54 9.23 -2.38 -8.98
N TRP A 55 9.25 -2.58 -7.67
CA TRP A 55 10.50 -2.80 -6.92
C TRP A 55 11.23 -4.07 -7.37
N ARG A 56 10.50 -5.17 -7.63
CA ARG A 56 11.08 -6.41 -8.17
C ARG A 56 11.69 -6.23 -9.56
N ARG A 57 11.12 -5.34 -10.37
CA ARG A 57 11.63 -4.95 -11.70
C ARG A 57 12.79 -3.96 -11.65
N GLY A 58 13.22 -3.53 -10.45
CA GLY A 58 14.37 -2.65 -10.26
C GLY A 58 14.04 -1.16 -10.16
N TYR A 59 12.77 -0.79 -10.20
CA TYR A 59 12.38 0.59 -9.89
C TYR A 59 12.56 0.84 -8.39
N ASP A 60 13.18 1.94 -8.02
CA ASP A 60 13.34 2.29 -6.61
C ASP A 60 12.06 2.94 -6.03
N ARG A 61 11.27 3.59 -6.91
CA ARG A 61 10.04 4.30 -6.56
C ARG A 61 9.04 4.21 -7.71
N ALA A 62 7.75 4.25 -7.41
CA ALA A 62 6.72 4.34 -8.44
C ALA A 62 6.87 5.60 -9.27
N PRO A 63 6.55 5.58 -10.59
CA PRO A 63 6.59 6.77 -11.44
C PRO A 63 5.67 7.91 -10.94
N ARG A 64 4.51 7.56 -10.40
CA ARG A 64 3.54 8.48 -9.79
C ARG A 64 3.37 8.15 -8.30
N PRO A 65 4.32 8.55 -7.44
CA PRO A 65 4.33 8.13 -6.05
C PRO A 65 3.22 8.80 -5.23
N CYS A 66 2.92 8.23 -4.08
CA CYS A 66 2.00 8.84 -3.10
C CYS A 66 2.52 10.20 -2.63
N THR A 67 1.67 11.22 -2.65
CA THR A 67 2.00 12.59 -2.19
C THR A 67 1.68 12.81 -0.70
N TYR A 68 1.16 11.78 -0.03
CA TYR A 68 0.72 11.83 1.38
C TYR A 68 -0.38 12.86 1.68
N CYS A 69 -1.17 13.26 0.68
CA CYS A 69 -2.25 14.24 0.79
C CYS A 69 -3.43 13.78 1.67
N ASN A 70 -3.52 12.50 2.01
CA ASN A 70 -4.59 11.85 2.78
C ASN A 70 -5.99 11.86 2.13
N LYS A 71 -6.13 12.24 0.87
CA LYS A 71 -7.43 12.21 0.17
C LYS A 71 -8.04 10.81 0.10
N CYS A 72 -7.22 9.76 0.03
CA CYS A 72 -7.70 8.37 0.12
C CYS A 72 -8.40 8.09 1.46
N LEU A 73 -7.85 8.59 2.56
CA LEU A 73 -8.44 8.42 3.89
C LEU A 73 -9.74 9.23 4.04
N ALA A 74 -9.73 10.49 3.57
CA ALA A 74 -10.91 11.37 3.63
C ALA A 74 -12.10 10.82 2.83
N ASN A 75 -11.84 10.05 1.76
CA ASN A 75 -12.88 9.46 0.92
C ASN A 75 -13.31 8.04 1.33
N ALA A 76 -12.55 7.34 2.17
CA ALA A 76 -12.75 5.92 2.45
C ALA A 76 -14.08 5.57 3.14
N THR A 77 -14.76 6.54 3.74
CA THR A 77 -16.06 6.32 4.43
C THR A 77 -17.26 6.37 3.49
N GLU A 78 -17.15 7.09 2.37
CA GLU A 78 -18.28 7.37 1.49
C GLU A 78 -18.06 6.90 0.05
N ASN A 79 -16.81 6.64 -0.31
CA ASN A 79 -16.39 6.30 -1.66
C ASN A 79 -15.51 5.03 -1.67
N PRO A 80 -15.36 4.36 -2.82
CA PRO A 80 -14.43 3.25 -2.98
C PRO A 80 -13.02 3.61 -2.54
N LEU A 81 -12.32 2.68 -1.89
CA LEU A 81 -10.94 2.89 -1.47
C LEU A 81 -10.03 3.05 -2.69
N GLY A 82 -9.37 4.20 -2.81
CA GLY A 82 -8.51 4.52 -3.93
C GLY A 82 -7.72 5.79 -3.74
N CYS A 83 -6.90 6.15 -4.72
CA CYS A 83 -6.14 7.39 -4.72
C CYS A 83 -6.94 8.52 -5.37
N TYR A 84 -7.34 9.51 -4.60
CA TYR A 84 -8.10 10.69 -5.02
C TYR A 84 -7.21 11.94 -5.23
N GLU A 85 -5.92 11.77 -5.42
CA GLU A 85 -4.99 12.87 -5.73
C GLU A 85 -4.94 13.11 -7.22
N GLU A 86 -5.73 14.07 -7.69
CA GLU A 86 -5.91 14.37 -9.11
C GLU A 86 -4.59 14.73 -9.84
N SER A 87 -3.64 15.37 -9.14
CA SER A 87 -2.35 15.73 -9.73
C SER A 87 -1.47 14.54 -10.15
N ARG A 88 -1.85 13.32 -9.76
CA ARG A 88 -1.16 12.08 -10.15
C ARG A 88 -1.68 11.48 -11.46
N PHE A 89 -2.74 12.02 -12.02
CA PHE A 89 -3.43 11.48 -13.17
C PHE A 89 -3.46 12.53 -14.30
N ASP A 90 -3.55 12.08 -15.55
CA ASP A 90 -3.66 12.96 -16.70
C ASP A 90 -5.10 13.49 -16.84
N SER A 91 -6.09 12.78 -16.29
CA SER A 91 -7.49 13.21 -16.22
C SER A 91 -8.21 12.62 -15.00
N ARG A 92 -9.39 13.20 -14.70
CA ARG A 92 -10.29 12.68 -13.66
C ARG A 92 -10.87 11.33 -14.07
N GLU A 93 -11.13 11.11 -15.33
CA GLU A 93 -11.63 9.86 -15.90
C GLU A 93 -10.63 8.73 -15.68
N GLU A 94 -9.34 8.99 -15.90
CA GLU A 94 -8.26 8.03 -15.61
C GLU A 94 -8.22 7.69 -14.12
N MET A 95 -8.32 8.68 -13.25
CA MET A 95 -8.36 8.47 -11.81
C MET A 95 -9.52 7.56 -11.39
N VAL A 96 -10.72 7.85 -11.87
CA VAL A 96 -11.92 7.05 -11.58
C VAL A 96 -11.77 5.63 -12.12
N ALA A 97 -11.27 5.46 -13.35
CA ALA A 97 -11.03 4.15 -13.94
C ALA A 97 -10.04 3.32 -13.11
N GLN A 98 -8.96 3.92 -12.63
CA GLN A 98 -8.02 3.22 -11.76
C GLN A 98 -8.65 2.84 -10.40
N ILE A 99 -9.42 3.72 -9.78
CA ILE A 99 -10.12 3.41 -8.53
C ILE A 99 -11.09 2.25 -8.74
N MET A 100 -11.87 2.28 -9.80
CA MET A 100 -12.89 1.27 -10.08
C MET A 100 -12.31 -0.06 -10.53
N SER A 101 -11.12 -0.10 -11.11
CA SER A 101 -10.49 -1.34 -11.61
C SER A 101 -10.26 -2.40 -10.53
N VAL A 102 -10.09 -2.00 -9.27
CA VAL A 102 -9.93 -2.93 -8.13
C VAL A 102 -11.26 -3.49 -7.62
N PHE A 103 -12.38 -2.97 -8.11
CA PHE A 103 -13.73 -3.39 -7.75
C PHE A 103 -14.42 -4.24 -8.84
N GLU A 104 -13.76 -4.47 -9.97
CA GLU A 104 -14.20 -5.54 -10.86
C GLU A 104 -13.79 -6.87 -10.22
N PRO A 105 -14.72 -7.59 -9.54
CA PRO A 105 -14.36 -8.85 -8.95
C PRO A 105 -13.99 -9.81 -10.08
N ALA A 106 -12.76 -10.33 -10.07
CA ALA A 106 -12.57 -11.64 -10.65
C ALA A 106 -13.71 -12.52 -10.12
N PRO A 107 -14.36 -13.35 -10.96
CA PRO A 107 -15.49 -14.15 -10.50
C PRO A 107 -15.00 -15.04 -9.36
N PHE A 108 -15.21 -14.62 -8.13
CA PHE A 108 -15.13 -15.50 -6.99
C PHE A 108 -16.25 -16.51 -7.19
N PRO A 109 -15.94 -17.81 -7.32
CA PRO A 109 -16.98 -18.82 -7.27
C PRO A 109 -17.69 -18.61 -5.91
N GLN A 110 -18.93 -18.17 -5.96
CA GLN A 110 -19.73 -18.09 -4.74
C GLN A 110 -19.75 -19.50 -4.14
N PRO A 111 -19.39 -19.67 -2.86
CA PRO A 111 -19.56 -20.94 -2.21
C PRO A 111 -21.02 -21.34 -2.39
N ALA A 112 -21.27 -22.56 -2.91
CA ALA A 112 -22.59 -23.09 -3.06
C ALA A 112 -23.28 -22.99 -1.68
N MET A 113 -24.28 -22.13 -1.58
CA MET A 113 -25.11 -22.08 -0.37
C MET A 113 -25.85 -23.41 -0.29
N THR A 114 -25.41 -24.29 0.60
CA THR A 114 -26.17 -25.48 0.97
C THR A 114 -27.48 -24.98 1.58
N PRO A 115 -28.66 -25.40 1.09
CA PRO A 115 -29.90 -25.05 1.77
C PRO A 115 -29.82 -25.54 3.21
N ALA A 116 -30.20 -24.68 4.15
CA ALA A 116 -30.36 -25.11 5.54
C ALA A 116 -31.48 -26.16 5.58
N GLU A 117 -31.15 -27.36 6.07
CA GLU A 117 -32.14 -28.39 6.40
C GLU A 117 -33.05 -27.94 7.57
#